data_387ae42969796e05adcf753e0ec3c089
#
_entry.id   387ae42969796e05adcf753e0ec3c089
#
_cell.length_a   1.000
_cell.length_b   1.000
_cell.length_c   1.000
_cell.angle_alpha   90.00
_cell.angle_beta   90.00
_cell.angle_gamma   90.00
#
_symmetry.space_group_name_H-M   'P 1'
#
loop_
_entity.id
_entity.type
_entity.pdbx_description
1 polymer ?
#
loop_
_entity_poly.entity_id
_entity_poly.type
_entity_poly.pdbx_seq_one_letter_code
_entity_poly.pdbx_strand_id
1 'polypeptide(L)'
;MSTTYLNGSDITLLLERDGKWIPTLGAKSHKIAGKSNSKEIVDKDTTNSLYKTKSVNSLEITITVDGFVKIGKDDSGIIASELFAFYKEAKPVKLRYGYRNNAPQGATYEEGEFIIDSIDETHPAKEEATYNATFSNTGEVKTVVASSSTSSTPK
;
A
#
# COMPACT_ATOMS: atom_id res chain seq x y z
N MET A 1 0.23 -17.75 23.16
CA MET A 1 0.37 -16.90 21.97
C MET A 1 1.26 -15.71 22.29
N SER A 2 2.24 -15.51 21.46
CA SER A 2 3.18 -14.42 21.70
C SER A 2 3.12 -13.41 20.56
N THR A 3 3.45 -12.18 20.89
CA THR A 3 3.57 -11.13 19.91
C THR A 3 5.02 -10.72 19.77
N THR A 4 5.35 -10.19 18.62
CA THR A 4 6.70 -9.74 18.38
C THR A 4 6.63 -8.43 17.58
N TYR A 5 7.72 -7.71 17.58
CA TYR A 5 7.76 -6.45 16.87
C TYR A 5 7.90 -6.71 15.36
N LEU A 6 7.17 -5.91 14.61
CA LEU A 6 7.26 -5.97 13.16
C LEU A 6 8.49 -5.19 12.70
N ASN A 7 9.31 -5.84 11.88
CA ASN A 7 10.47 -5.18 11.31
C ASN A 7 10.07 -4.53 9.98
N GLY A 8 10.26 -3.22 9.89
CA GLY A 8 9.88 -2.50 8.70
C GLY A 8 10.58 -3.00 7.44
N SER A 9 11.76 -3.58 7.58
CA SER A 9 12.47 -4.11 6.42
C SER A 9 11.76 -5.27 5.73
N ASP A 10 10.87 -5.94 6.45
CA ASP A 10 10.16 -7.09 5.91
C ASP A 10 8.92 -6.71 5.14
N ILE A 11 8.50 -5.46 5.23
CA ILE A 11 7.27 -4.99 4.61
C ILE A 11 7.59 -4.30 3.30
N THR A 12 6.78 -4.57 2.30
CA THR A 12 6.95 -3.92 1.01
C THR A 12 5.61 -3.79 0.31
N LEU A 13 5.61 -3.04 -0.76
CA LEU A 13 4.46 -2.87 -1.62
C LEU A 13 4.65 -3.80 -2.82
N LEU A 14 3.65 -4.64 -3.05
CA LEU A 14 3.66 -5.59 -4.13
C LEU A 14 2.63 -5.19 -5.17
N LEU A 15 3.00 -5.22 -6.43
CA LEU A 15 2.09 -4.95 -7.52
C LEU A 15 1.84 -6.23 -8.30
N GLU A 16 0.63 -6.38 -8.80
CA GLU A 16 0.33 -7.53 -9.65
C GLU A 16 0.81 -7.28 -11.07
N ARG A 17 1.54 -8.25 -11.58
CA ARG A 17 1.97 -8.23 -12.98
C ARG A 17 1.92 -9.67 -13.50
N ASP A 18 1.07 -9.88 -14.51
CA ASP A 18 0.91 -11.21 -15.12
C ASP A 18 0.57 -12.30 -14.10
N GLY A 19 -0.32 -11.95 -13.15
CA GLY A 19 -0.78 -12.90 -12.15
C GLY A 19 0.18 -13.13 -11.00
N LYS A 20 1.26 -12.37 -10.94
CA LYS A 20 2.26 -12.51 -9.88
C LYS A 20 2.37 -11.22 -9.10
N TRP A 21 2.65 -11.34 -7.82
CA TRP A 21 2.88 -10.20 -6.95
C TRP A 21 4.36 -9.88 -6.94
N ILE A 22 4.71 -8.69 -7.41
CA ILE A 22 6.10 -8.32 -7.62
C ILE A 22 6.41 -7.10 -6.76
N PRO A 23 7.48 -7.16 -5.94
CA PRO A 23 7.81 -6.05 -5.04
C PRO A 23 8.40 -4.86 -5.78
N THR A 24 8.29 -3.70 -5.15
CA THR A 24 8.97 -2.51 -5.64
C THR A 24 10.45 -2.58 -5.31
N LEU A 25 11.28 -2.19 -6.25
CA LEU A 25 12.72 -2.21 -6.06
C LEU A 25 13.23 -0.84 -5.66
N GLY A 26 14.32 -0.84 -4.91
CA GLY A 26 14.97 0.39 -4.50
C GLY A 26 14.29 1.12 -3.37
N ALA A 27 13.20 0.60 -2.86
CA ALA A 27 12.43 1.28 -1.83
C ALA A 27 13.20 1.40 -0.53
N LYS A 28 13.13 2.58 0.06
CA LYS A 28 13.74 2.84 1.37
C LYS A 28 12.71 2.74 2.47
N SER A 29 11.50 3.20 2.21
CA SER A 29 10.45 3.14 3.21
C SER A 29 9.09 3.04 2.54
N HIS A 30 8.16 2.48 3.28
CA HIS A 30 6.77 2.33 2.88
C HIS A 30 5.91 2.84 4.02
N LYS A 31 4.80 3.44 3.67
CA LYS A 31 3.85 3.92 4.66
C LYS A 31 2.45 3.61 4.19
N ILE A 32 1.63 3.13 5.10
CA ILE A 32 0.21 2.94 4.81
C ILE A 32 -0.57 3.75 5.84
N ALA A 33 -1.56 4.48 5.39
CA ALA A 33 -2.34 5.35 6.25
C ALA A 33 -3.81 5.21 5.90
N GLY A 34 -4.63 5.23 6.93
CA GLY A 34 -6.07 5.21 6.75
C GLY A 34 -6.66 6.54 7.16
N LYS A 35 -7.68 6.96 6.46
CA LYS A 35 -8.38 8.18 6.76
C LYS A 35 -9.87 7.94 6.56
N SER A 36 -10.67 8.43 7.48
CA SER A 36 -12.12 8.36 7.33
C SER A 36 -12.65 9.75 7.05
N ASN A 37 -13.62 9.82 6.16
CA ASN A 37 -14.39 11.04 5.96
C ASN A 37 -15.71 10.85 6.67
N SER A 38 -15.97 11.71 7.64
CA SER A 38 -17.14 11.57 8.49
C SER A 38 -18.04 12.79 8.37
N LYS A 39 -19.28 12.57 8.70
CA LYS A 39 -20.28 13.63 8.69
C LYS A 39 -20.87 13.73 10.08
N GLU A 40 -20.99 14.94 10.58
CA GLU A 40 -21.61 15.16 11.87
C GLU A 40 -23.13 15.04 11.72
N ILE A 41 -23.73 14.31 12.64
CA ILE A 41 -25.18 14.15 12.68
C ILE A 41 -25.71 15.03 13.78
N VAL A 42 -26.59 15.98 13.43
CA VAL A 42 -27.20 16.88 14.38
C VAL A 42 -28.71 16.76 14.28
N ASP A 43 -29.35 16.47 15.39
CA ASP A 43 -30.80 16.49 15.46
C ASP A 43 -31.23 17.29 16.69
N LYS A 44 -32.50 17.37 16.92
CA LYS A 44 -33.02 18.19 18.02
C LYS A 44 -32.56 17.66 19.38
N ASP A 45 -32.34 16.36 19.48
CA ASP A 45 -31.99 15.76 20.76
C ASP A 45 -30.52 15.93 21.08
N THR A 46 -29.69 16.12 20.07
CA THR A 46 -28.22 16.19 20.27
C THR A 46 -27.68 17.62 20.22
N THR A 47 -28.53 18.59 19.97
CA THR A 47 -28.09 19.99 19.78
C THR A 47 -27.31 20.52 20.99
N ASN A 48 -27.69 20.10 22.20
CA ASN A 48 -27.08 20.62 23.41
C ASN A 48 -26.05 19.66 24.01
N SER A 49 -25.68 18.61 23.30
CA SER A 49 -24.72 17.64 23.83
C SER A 49 -23.31 18.16 23.64
N LEU A 50 -22.45 17.89 24.63
CA LEU A 50 -21.03 18.16 24.51
C LEU A 50 -20.35 17.17 23.54
N TYR A 51 -20.94 16.00 23.39
CA TYR A 51 -20.40 14.95 22.52
C TYR A 51 -21.15 14.96 21.21
N LYS A 52 -20.38 15.01 20.13
CA LYS A 52 -20.95 15.04 18.79
C LYS A 52 -21.10 13.65 18.23
N THR A 53 -22.19 13.42 17.52
CA THR A 53 -22.40 12.15 16.85
C THR A 53 -21.95 12.27 15.39
N LYS A 54 -21.16 11.32 14.95
CA LYS A 54 -20.64 11.32 13.59
C LYS A 54 -20.88 9.96 12.93
N SER A 55 -21.09 10.00 11.63
CA SER A 55 -21.10 8.77 10.86
C SER A 55 -19.99 8.82 9.82
N VAL A 56 -19.45 7.66 9.50
CA VAL A 56 -18.37 7.57 8.53
C VAL A 56 -18.98 7.46 7.13
N ASN A 57 -18.64 8.41 6.26
CA ASN A 57 -19.13 8.41 4.89
C ASN A 57 -18.29 7.55 3.98
N SER A 58 -16.98 7.60 4.16
CA SER A 58 -16.07 6.85 3.30
C SER A 58 -14.76 6.63 4.02
N LEU A 59 -14.06 5.60 3.57
CA LEU A 59 -12.72 5.28 4.06
C LEU A 59 -11.73 5.41 2.92
N GLU A 60 -10.57 5.94 3.24
CA GLU A 60 -9.51 6.11 2.25
C GLU A 60 -8.24 5.51 2.79
N ILE A 61 -7.60 4.67 1.98
CA ILE A 61 -6.30 4.09 2.31
C ILE A 61 -5.28 4.68 1.35
N THR A 62 -4.21 5.22 1.93
CA THR A 62 -3.15 5.82 1.15
C THR A 62 -1.85 5.07 1.43
N ILE A 63 -1.16 4.68 0.37
CA ILE A 63 0.14 4.01 0.49
C ILE A 63 1.17 4.91 -0.17
N THR A 64 2.24 5.18 0.56
CA THR A 64 3.34 5.99 0.07
C THR A 64 4.61 5.16 0.07
N VAL A 65 5.35 5.22 -1.02
CA VAL A 65 6.64 4.55 -1.10
C VAL A 65 7.67 5.57 -1.56
N ASP A 66 8.85 5.53 -0.96
CA ASP A 66 9.96 6.33 -1.42
C ASP A 66 11.20 5.48 -1.46
N GLY A 67 12.12 5.84 -2.36
CA GLY A 67 13.31 5.06 -2.51
C GLY A 67 14.23 5.60 -3.57
N PHE A 68 15.19 4.77 -3.94
CA PHE A 68 16.15 5.13 -4.97
C PHE A 68 15.66 4.68 -6.33
N VAL A 69 15.95 5.49 -7.35
CA VAL A 69 15.62 5.15 -8.72
C VAL A 69 16.64 4.14 -9.22
N LYS A 70 16.15 3.01 -9.69
CA LYS A 70 16.98 2.01 -10.34
C LYS A 70 16.71 2.04 -11.85
N ILE A 71 17.70 1.70 -12.63
CA ILE A 71 17.56 1.64 -14.07
C ILE A 71 17.73 0.21 -14.54
N GLY A 72 17.19 -0.06 -15.72
CA GLY A 72 17.21 -1.39 -16.27
C GLY A 72 15.92 -2.12 -15.97
N LYS A 73 15.70 -3.20 -16.69
CA LYS A 73 14.49 -3.99 -16.52
C LYS A 73 14.81 -5.21 -15.70
N ASP A 74 13.98 -5.47 -14.72
CA ASP A 74 14.18 -6.61 -13.84
C ASP A 74 12.81 -7.27 -13.61
N ASP A 75 12.69 -8.54 -13.96
CA ASP A 75 11.43 -9.25 -13.81
C ASP A 75 11.11 -9.54 -12.35
N SER A 76 12.07 -9.40 -11.46
CA SER A 76 11.87 -9.68 -10.04
C SER A 76 11.36 -8.48 -9.25
N GLY A 77 11.22 -7.32 -9.88
CA GLY A 77 10.76 -6.15 -9.17
C GLY A 77 10.27 -5.04 -10.10
N ILE A 78 9.64 -4.08 -9.46
CA ILE A 78 9.10 -2.91 -10.15
C ILE A 78 10.00 -1.72 -9.85
N ILE A 79 10.47 -1.04 -10.88
CA ILE A 79 11.31 0.13 -10.71
C ILE A 79 10.50 1.40 -10.94
N ALA A 80 11.08 2.55 -10.60
CA ALA A 80 10.36 3.82 -10.66
C ALA A 80 9.83 4.15 -12.05
N SER A 81 10.58 3.81 -13.09
CA SER A 81 10.12 4.10 -14.46
C SER A 81 8.87 3.30 -14.81
N GLU A 82 8.76 2.07 -14.30
CA GLU A 82 7.56 1.28 -14.52
C GLU A 82 6.36 1.87 -13.77
N LEU A 83 6.60 2.37 -12.56
CA LEU A 83 5.54 3.07 -11.83
C LEU A 83 5.07 4.30 -12.58
N PHE A 84 6.01 5.02 -13.17
CA PHE A 84 5.66 6.21 -13.94
C PHE A 84 4.83 5.83 -15.16
N ALA A 85 5.14 4.69 -15.79
CA ALA A 85 4.36 4.20 -16.91
C ALA A 85 2.93 3.84 -16.48
N PHE A 86 2.78 3.19 -15.34
CA PHE A 86 1.45 2.89 -14.81
C PHE A 86 0.67 4.16 -14.54
N TYR A 87 1.35 5.17 -14.03
CA TYR A 87 0.70 6.46 -13.78
C TYR A 87 0.17 7.05 -15.09
N LYS A 88 0.96 6.98 -16.15
CA LYS A 88 0.54 7.53 -17.44
C LYS A 88 -0.61 6.76 -18.08
N GLU A 89 -0.73 5.48 -17.76
CA GLU A 89 -1.85 4.69 -18.25
C GLU A 89 -3.16 5.12 -17.61
N ALA A 90 -3.10 5.77 -16.46
CA ALA A 90 -4.26 6.29 -15.75
C ALA A 90 -5.29 5.20 -15.43
N LYS A 91 -4.81 4.03 -15.09
CA LYS A 91 -5.67 2.88 -14.76
C LYS A 91 -5.37 2.41 -13.35
N PRO A 92 -6.38 1.83 -12.68
CA PRO A 92 -6.10 1.23 -11.37
C PRO A 92 -5.13 0.08 -11.49
N VAL A 93 -4.33 -0.08 -10.44
CA VAL A 93 -3.39 -1.21 -10.33
C VAL A 93 -3.73 -1.98 -9.07
N LYS A 94 -3.51 -3.27 -9.10
CA LYS A 94 -3.73 -4.10 -7.92
C LYS A 94 -2.49 -4.08 -7.07
N LEU A 95 -2.67 -3.71 -5.82
CA LEU A 95 -1.57 -3.60 -4.87
C LEU A 95 -1.81 -4.50 -3.68
N ARG A 96 -0.73 -4.97 -3.10
CA ARG A 96 -0.74 -5.71 -1.85
C ARG A 96 0.37 -5.15 -0.98
N TYR A 97 0.04 -4.82 0.24
CA TYR A 97 0.98 -4.22 1.19
C TYR A 97 1.19 -5.20 2.33
N GLY A 98 2.40 -5.66 2.50
CA GLY A 98 2.69 -6.62 3.55
C GLY A 98 4.07 -7.23 3.40
N TYR A 99 4.23 -8.45 3.94
CA TYR A 99 5.52 -9.11 3.94
C TYR A 99 6.02 -9.40 2.54
N ARG A 100 7.30 -9.13 2.33
CA ARG A 100 7.95 -9.42 1.06
C ARG A 100 8.18 -10.90 0.87
N ASN A 101 8.71 -11.55 1.89
CA ASN A 101 9.04 -12.98 1.84
C ASN A 101 8.77 -13.57 3.21
N ASN A 102 8.50 -14.87 3.24
CA ASN A 102 8.49 -15.64 4.48
C ASN A 102 7.58 -15.02 5.54
N ALA A 103 6.38 -14.67 5.14
CA ALA A 103 5.42 -14.10 6.07
C ALA A 103 5.14 -15.10 7.19
N PRO A 104 5.22 -14.67 8.45
CA PRO A 104 4.88 -15.57 9.54
C PRO A 104 3.39 -15.88 9.55
N GLN A 105 3.05 -16.99 10.18
CA GLN A 105 1.64 -17.36 10.30
C GLN A 105 0.88 -16.26 11.02
N GLY A 106 -0.26 -15.88 10.47
CA GLY A 106 -1.08 -14.83 11.06
C GLY A 106 -0.76 -13.43 10.57
N ALA A 107 0.28 -13.28 9.77
CA ALA A 107 0.57 -11.98 9.16
C ALA A 107 -0.52 -11.64 8.16
N THR A 108 -0.77 -10.35 7.98
CA THR A 108 -1.83 -9.91 7.09
C THR A 108 -1.28 -9.03 5.98
N TYR A 109 -2.00 -9.02 4.87
CA TYR A 109 -1.76 -8.12 3.75
C TYR A 109 -2.98 -7.25 3.55
N GLU A 110 -2.76 -5.98 3.20
CA GLU A 110 -3.83 -5.12 2.73
C GLU A 110 -3.81 -5.16 1.21
N GLU A 111 -4.91 -5.55 0.63
CA GLU A 111 -4.97 -5.83 -0.80
C GLU A 111 -6.16 -5.14 -1.42
N GLY A 112 -5.97 -4.52 -2.56
CA GLY A 112 -7.05 -3.87 -3.28
C GLY A 112 -6.56 -3.20 -4.54
N GLU A 113 -7.46 -2.49 -5.20
CA GLU A 113 -7.10 -1.70 -6.36
C GLU A 113 -6.84 -0.27 -5.95
N PHE A 114 -5.78 0.30 -6.50
CA PHE A 114 -5.33 1.64 -6.16
C PHE A 114 -5.05 2.41 -7.45
N ILE A 115 -5.18 3.71 -7.36
CA ILE A 115 -4.70 4.60 -8.42
C ILE A 115 -3.44 5.28 -7.91
N ILE A 116 -2.60 5.67 -8.85
CA ILE A 116 -1.39 6.43 -8.50
C ILE A 116 -1.78 7.89 -8.50
N ASP A 117 -1.82 8.48 -7.31
CA ASP A 117 -2.16 9.90 -7.18
C ASP A 117 -1.05 10.79 -7.66
N SER A 118 0.17 10.43 -7.30
CA SER A 118 1.32 11.24 -7.66
C SER A 118 2.56 10.37 -7.66
N ILE A 119 3.48 10.75 -8.50
CA ILE A 119 4.80 10.15 -8.53
C ILE A 119 5.78 11.22 -8.94
N ASP A 120 6.88 11.32 -8.22
CA ASP A 120 7.91 12.28 -8.58
C ASP A 120 9.27 11.65 -8.41
N GLU A 121 10.23 12.20 -9.12
CA GLU A 121 11.62 11.82 -9.04
C GLU A 121 12.45 13.06 -8.81
N THR A 122 13.51 12.91 -8.04
CA THR A 122 14.45 14.00 -7.77
C THR A 122 15.83 13.55 -8.21
N HIS A 123 16.48 14.40 -8.97
CA HIS A 123 17.78 14.07 -9.56
C HIS A 123 18.83 15.06 -9.09
N PRO A 124 19.35 14.90 -7.87
CA PRO A 124 20.37 15.82 -7.37
C PRO A 124 21.72 15.54 -8.02
N ALA A 125 22.54 16.59 -8.12
CA ALA A 125 23.88 16.41 -8.64
C ALA A 125 24.72 15.62 -7.65
N LYS A 126 25.48 14.65 -8.13
CA LYS A 126 26.44 13.86 -7.34
C LYS A 126 25.79 12.95 -6.31
N GLU A 127 24.49 12.73 -6.40
CA GLU A 127 23.79 11.81 -5.49
C GLU A 127 22.86 10.92 -6.30
N GLU A 128 22.49 9.81 -5.71
CA GLU A 128 21.54 8.92 -6.34
C GLU A 128 20.18 9.60 -6.47
N ALA A 129 19.53 9.36 -7.60
CA ALA A 129 18.18 9.86 -7.80
C ALA A 129 17.21 9.10 -6.89
N THR A 130 16.21 9.82 -6.41
CA THR A 130 15.18 9.23 -5.55
C THR A 130 13.81 9.43 -6.17
N TYR A 131 12.86 8.65 -5.71
CA TYR A 131 11.47 8.77 -6.17
C TYR A 131 10.53 8.67 -4.99
N ASN A 132 9.34 9.20 -5.19
CA ASN A 132 8.27 9.12 -4.22
C ASN A 132 6.97 8.89 -4.97
N ALA A 133 6.20 7.92 -4.53
CA ALA A 133 4.92 7.61 -5.17
C ALA A 133 3.85 7.47 -4.12
N THR A 134 2.67 7.99 -4.41
CA THR A 134 1.52 7.94 -3.51
C THR A 134 0.37 7.28 -4.25
N PHE A 135 -0.25 6.31 -3.58
CA PHE A 135 -1.37 5.55 -4.12
C PHE A 135 -2.58 5.73 -3.22
N SER A 136 -3.75 5.85 -3.83
CA SER A 136 -5.01 5.86 -3.09
C SER A 136 -5.89 4.72 -3.57
N ASN A 137 -6.67 4.16 -2.67
CA ASN A 137 -7.54 3.07 -3.02
C ASN A 137 -8.69 3.54 -3.91
N THR A 138 -9.09 2.67 -4.82
CA THR A 138 -10.31 2.86 -5.59
C THR A 138 -11.16 1.62 -5.37
N GLY A 139 -12.01 1.71 -4.34
CA GLY A 139 -12.82 0.58 -3.94
C GLY A 139 -12.36 0.00 -2.62
N GLU A 140 -12.85 -1.16 -2.31
CA GLU A 140 -12.60 -1.81 -1.03
C GLU A 140 -11.16 -2.32 -0.94
N VAL A 141 -10.54 -2.12 0.22
CA VAL A 141 -9.25 -2.71 0.54
C VAL A 141 -9.50 -3.82 1.54
N LYS A 142 -9.10 -5.02 1.20
CA LYS A 142 -9.34 -6.20 2.02
C LYS A 142 -8.10 -6.59 2.78
N THR A 143 -8.30 -7.09 3.98
CA THR A 143 -7.21 -7.65 4.75
C THR A 143 -7.16 -9.14 4.50
N VAL A 144 -6.05 -9.61 3.98
CA VAL A 144 -5.86 -11.01 3.63
C VAL A 144 -4.84 -11.60 4.57
N VAL A 145 -5.17 -12.73 5.19
CA VAL A 145 -4.26 -13.40 6.09
C VAL A 145 -3.28 -14.24 5.28
N ALA A 146 -2.00 -14.09 5.57
CA ALA A 146 -0.98 -14.89 4.91
C ALA A 146 -1.14 -16.34 5.33
N SER A 147 -1.35 -17.22 4.37
CA SER A 147 -1.37 -18.64 4.66
C SER A 147 0.08 -19.11 4.76
N SER A 148 0.31 -19.97 5.72
CA SER A 148 1.62 -20.56 5.83
C SER A 148 1.68 -21.68 4.81
N SER A 149 1.54 -21.50 3.81
CA SER A 149 1.62 -22.36 2.81
C SER A 149 1.40 -23.72 2.96
N THR A 150 1.16 -23.89 3.22
CA THR A 150 1.26 -24.85 3.21
C THR A 150 0.53 -25.59 2.70
N SER A 151 0.21 -25.43 2.52
CA SER A 151 -0.33 -25.97 2.06
C SER A 151 -0.43 -26.97 1.65
N SER A 152 -0.46 -27.29 1.65
CA SER A 152 -0.40 -28.03 1.20
C SER A 152 -0.82 -29.00 0.78
N THR A 153 -0.96 -29.36 0.61
CA THR A 153 -1.15 -30.14 0.12
C THR A 153 -1.59 -31.07 0.09
N PRO A 154 -1.93 -31.58 -0.09
CA PRO A 154 -2.22 -32.49 -0.12
C PRO A 154 -2.15 -33.52 -0.59
N LYS A 155 -2.31 -33.83 -0.61
CA LYS A 155 -2.28 -34.63 -1.17
C LYS A 155 -2.83 -35.13 -1.68
#